data_55901de555735366ba7701325f97fb09
#
_entry.id   55901de555735366ba7701325f97fb09
#
_cell.length_a   1.000
_cell.length_b   1.000
_cell.length_c   1.000
_cell.angle_alpha   90.00
_cell.angle_beta   90.00
_cell.angle_gamma   90.00
#
_symmetry.space_group_name_H-M   'P 1'
#
loop_
_entity.id
_entity.type
_entity.pdbx_description
1 polymer ?
#
loop_
_entity_poly.entity_id
_entity_poly.type
_entity_poly.pdbx_seq_one_letter_code
_entity_poly.pdbx_strand_id
1 'polypeptide(L)'
;ATHLVACWDNDWRPQWRVDLIPSYKSHRVAEIVPTGPDVEVVPDPLEAQIPMIRRVLDLAGIAVVGVDAHEADDVIGTYASQSRMPTDVVTGDRDLFQLVDDDRGVRVIYTARGMKNLEVLTDVVVVGKYRVLPQQYADFATLRGDASDGLPGVAGIGEKTAASLLGEHGSLKGLLEAAEAPDGGLSASVRAKLSAAADYLNVAPTVVNVVRDLEVPTLDEAGAELRPVTGDARTELEQLATEWNLGGSVKRLLEALDRVR
;
A
#
# COMPACT_ATOMS: atom_id res chain seq x y z
N ALA A 1 -8.48 -4.90 -18.10
CA ALA A 1 -7.20 -5.46 -17.64
C ALA A 1 -6.95 -6.79 -18.34
N THR A 2 -5.69 -7.12 -18.56
CA THR A 2 -5.26 -8.40 -19.13
C THR A 2 -4.61 -9.28 -18.08
N HIS A 3 -4.08 -8.68 -17.03
CA HIS A 3 -3.41 -9.35 -15.90
C HIS A 3 -3.97 -8.83 -14.59
N LEU A 4 -4.01 -9.68 -13.58
CA LEU A 4 -4.41 -9.33 -12.22
C LEU A 4 -3.60 -10.14 -11.21
N VAL A 5 -3.03 -9.46 -10.22
CA VAL A 5 -2.38 -10.08 -9.07
C VAL A 5 -3.07 -9.61 -7.80
N ALA A 6 -3.50 -10.52 -6.97
CA ALA A 6 -3.90 -10.27 -5.59
C ALA A 6 -2.65 -10.33 -4.71
N CYS A 7 -2.12 -9.18 -4.31
CA CYS A 7 -0.99 -9.12 -3.41
C CYS A 7 -1.45 -9.44 -1.98
N TRP A 8 -0.66 -10.25 -1.27
CA TRP A 8 -1.05 -10.84 -0.01
C TRP A 8 -0.07 -10.50 1.11
N ASP A 9 -0.59 -10.14 2.28
CA ASP A 9 0.21 -9.99 3.49
C ASP A 9 0.66 -11.36 4.00
N ASN A 10 1.94 -11.72 3.76
CA ASN A 10 2.55 -12.84 4.47
C ASN A 10 3.00 -12.41 5.87
N ASP A 11 3.31 -11.12 6.02
CA ASP A 11 3.63 -10.51 7.29
C ASP A 11 3.12 -9.05 7.31
N TRP A 12 2.00 -8.81 7.97
CA TRP A 12 1.33 -7.50 8.06
C TRP A 12 2.08 -6.48 8.92
N ARG A 13 3.08 -6.95 9.73
CA ARG A 13 3.89 -6.15 10.65
C ARG A 13 5.33 -6.67 10.68
N PRO A 14 6.10 -6.53 9.59
CA PRO A 14 7.42 -7.10 9.46
C PRO A 14 8.38 -6.66 10.58
N GLN A 15 9.12 -7.62 11.15
CA GLN A 15 10.00 -7.37 12.28
C GLN A 15 11.02 -6.27 11.98
N TRP A 16 11.54 -6.19 10.76
CA TRP A 16 12.51 -5.15 10.40
C TRP A 16 11.93 -3.73 10.47
N ARG A 17 10.60 -3.52 10.23
CA ARG A 17 9.94 -2.24 10.45
C ARG A 17 9.77 -1.95 11.93
N VAL A 18 9.45 -2.98 12.71
CA VAL A 18 9.32 -2.90 14.18
C VAL A 18 10.64 -2.57 14.86
N ASP A 19 11.74 -3.15 14.39
CA ASP A 19 13.09 -2.88 14.91
C ASP A 19 13.48 -1.41 14.69
N LEU A 20 13.04 -0.81 13.59
CA LEU A 20 13.27 0.61 13.29
C LEU A 20 12.31 1.53 14.06
N ILE A 21 11.03 1.19 14.12
CA ILE A 21 9.98 1.96 14.81
C ILE A 21 9.10 1.01 15.62
N PRO A 22 9.38 0.80 16.91
CA PRO A 22 8.62 -0.14 17.75
C PRO A 22 7.12 0.15 17.87
N SER A 23 6.69 1.40 17.65
CA SER A 23 5.27 1.77 17.62
C SER A 23 4.56 1.38 16.33
N TYR A 24 5.28 0.92 15.28
CA TYR A 24 4.69 0.56 14.01
C TYR A 24 3.60 -0.49 14.18
N LYS A 25 2.36 -0.14 13.84
CA LYS A 25 1.14 -0.95 13.93
C LYS A 25 0.94 -1.65 15.31
N SER A 26 1.62 -1.20 16.37
CA SER A 26 1.59 -1.87 17.69
C SER A 26 0.20 -1.97 18.31
N HIS A 27 -0.68 -1.03 18.01
CA HIS A 27 -2.08 -1.03 18.49
C HIS A 27 -2.98 -2.08 17.83
N ARG A 28 -2.49 -2.75 16.75
CA ARG A 28 -3.20 -3.84 16.06
C ARG A 28 -2.75 -5.22 16.56
N VAL A 29 -1.74 -5.31 17.40
CA VAL A 29 -1.19 -6.59 17.88
C VAL A 29 -2.11 -7.21 18.92
N ALA A 30 -2.61 -8.43 18.66
CA ALA A 30 -3.33 -9.26 19.62
C ALA A 30 -2.36 -10.11 20.44
N GLU A 31 -1.35 -10.69 19.78
CA GLU A 31 -0.33 -11.54 20.38
C GLU A 31 1.00 -11.37 19.67
N ILE A 32 2.10 -11.22 20.45
CA ILE A 32 3.46 -11.18 19.93
C ILE A 32 3.96 -12.61 19.77
N VAL A 33 4.39 -12.97 18.56
CA VAL A 33 4.92 -14.30 18.22
C VAL A 33 6.44 -14.23 18.14
N PRO A 34 7.20 -14.97 18.99
CA PRO A 34 8.65 -14.88 19.02
C PRO A 34 9.34 -15.30 17.71
N THR A 35 8.71 -16.15 16.91
CA THR A 35 9.21 -16.63 15.63
C THR A 35 8.07 -16.66 14.61
N GLY A 36 8.02 -15.68 13.72
CA GLY A 36 6.97 -15.53 12.72
C GLY A 36 6.20 -14.23 12.89
N PRO A 37 5.20 -13.98 12.02
CA PRO A 37 4.36 -12.78 12.11
C PRO A 37 3.59 -12.69 13.42
N ASP A 38 3.47 -11.48 13.97
CA ASP A 38 2.58 -11.20 15.09
C ASP A 38 1.11 -11.48 14.72
N VAL A 39 0.32 -11.87 15.71
CA VAL A 39 -1.14 -12.04 15.52
C VAL A 39 -1.82 -10.67 15.53
N GLU A 40 -2.52 -10.35 14.45
CA GLU A 40 -3.29 -9.12 14.32
C GLU A 40 -4.65 -9.25 15.01
N VAL A 41 -5.16 -8.16 15.59
CA VAL A 41 -6.54 -8.05 16.03
C VAL A 41 -7.45 -8.01 14.81
N VAL A 42 -7.95 -9.17 14.40
CA VAL A 42 -8.89 -9.30 13.28
C VAL A 42 -10.27 -9.68 13.83
N PRO A 43 -11.36 -9.04 13.40
CA PRO A 43 -12.71 -9.48 13.79
C PRO A 43 -12.96 -10.95 13.37
N ASP A 44 -13.47 -11.78 14.27
CA ASP A 44 -13.76 -13.21 14.03
C ASP A 44 -14.46 -13.50 12.69
N PRO A 45 -15.47 -12.68 12.25
CA PRO A 45 -16.10 -12.90 10.95
C PRO A 45 -15.16 -12.73 9.76
N LEU A 46 -14.15 -11.85 9.86
CA LEU A 46 -13.16 -11.66 8.79
C LEU A 46 -12.15 -12.80 8.77
N GLU A 47 -11.65 -13.21 9.93
CA GLU A 47 -10.73 -14.34 10.03
C GLU A 47 -11.33 -15.60 9.40
N ALA A 48 -12.60 -15.91 9.67
CA ALA A 48 -13.29 -17.03 9.05
C ALA A 48 -13.45 -16.92 7.51
N GLN A 49 -13.38 -15.70 6.96
CA GLN A 49 -13.48 -15.46 5.51
C GLN A 49 -12.15 -15.61 4.76
N ILE A 50 -11.01 -15.50 5.44
CA ILE A 50 -9.69 -15.53 4.80
C ILE A 50 -9.47 -16.79 3.94
N PRO A 51 -9.74 -18.03 4.44
CA PRO A 51 -9.62 -19.23 3.61
C PRO A 51 -10.58 -19.24 2.41
N MET A 52 -11.78 -18.66 2.57
CA MET A 52 -12.76 -18.54 1.51
C MET A 52 -12.32 -17.56 0.43
N ILE A 53 -11.76 -16.43 0.81
CA ILE A 53 -11.20 -15.44 -0.13
C ILE A 53 -10.11 -16.10 -0.98
N ARG A 54 -9.18 -16.82 -0.34
CA ARG A 54 -8.13 -17.58 -1.04
C ARG A 54 -8.71 -18.59 -2.02
N ARG A 55 -9.72 -19.35 -1.59
CA ARG A 55 -10.38 -20.34 -2.45
C ARG A 55 -11.08 -19.71 -3.65
N VAL A 56 -11.76 -18.60 -3.46
CA VAL A 56 -12.40 -17.86 -4.57
C VAL A 56 -11.37 -17.37 -5.58
N LEU A 57 -10.25 -16.81 -5.12
CA LEU A 57 -9.17 -16.34 -6.00
C LEU A 57 -8.55 -17.51 -6.79
N ASP A 58 -8.28 -18.63 -6.12
CA ASP A 58 -7.74 -19.86 -6.73
C ASP A 58 -8.68 -20.38 -7.84
N LEU A 59 -9.96 -20.56 -7.52
CA LEU A 59 -10.95 -21.03 -8.49
C LEU A 59 -11.17 -20.05 -9.65
N ALA A 60 -11.02 -18.76 -9.40
CA ALA A 60 -11.10 -17.73 -10.43
C ALA A 60 -9.84 -17.65 -11.29
N GLY A 61 -8.78 -18.41 -10.97
CA GLY A 61 -7.49 -18.35 -11.65
C GLY A 61 -6.78 -17.01 -11.47
N ILE A 62 -7.03 -16.32 -10.35
CA ILE A 62 -6.37 -15.05 -10.02
C ILE A 62 -5.10 -15.34 -9.23
N ALA A 63 -3.96 -14.90 -9.77
CA ALA A 63 -2.67 -15.05 -9.10
C ALA A 63 -2.67 -14.40 -7.73
N VAL A 64 -2.17 -15.12 -6.71
CA VAL A 64 -1.98 -14.59 -5.36
C VAL A 64 -0.50 -14.64 -5.03
N VAL A 65 0.09 -13.47 -4.76
CA VAL A 65 1.53 -13.34 -4.49
C VAL A 65 1.73 -12.62 -3.16
N GLY A 66 2.48 -13.23 -2.28
CA GLY A 66 2.99 -12.66 -1.03
C GLY A 66 4.47 -12.98 -0.87
N VAL A 67 5.19 -12.18 -0.12
CA VAL A 67 6.63 -12.36 0.17
C VAL A 67 6.81 -12.40 1.68
N ASP A 68 7.58 -13.38 2.16
CA ASP A 68 7.84 -13.52 3.60
C ASP A 68 8.56 -12.29 4.16
N ALA A 69 8.22 -11.92 5.38
CA ALA A 69 8.70 -10.73 6.07
C ALA A 69 8.41 -9.40 5.32
N HIS A 70 7.38 -9.39 4.45
CA HIS A 70 6.93 -8.18 3.75
C HIS A 70 5.41 -8.10 3.71
N GLU A 71 4.92 -6.88 3.61
CA GLU A 71 3.50 -6.56 3.50
C GLU A 71 3.03 -6.67 2.03
N ALA A 72 1.72 -6.81 1.83
CA ALA A 72 1.12 -6.75 0.50
C ALA A 72 1.50 -5.45 -0.24
N ASP A 73 1.63 -4.34 0.48
CA ASP A 73 1.99 -3.04 -0.07
C ASP A 73 3.39 -3.03 -0.71
N ASP A 74 4.34 -3.81 -0.15
CA ASP A 74 5.68 -3.97 -0.72
C ASP A 74 5.62 -4.79 -2.02
N VAL A 75 4.78 -5.82 -2.06
CA VAL A 75 4.54 -6.61 -3.27
C VAL A 75 3.88 -5.75 -4.36
N ILE A 76 2.87 -4.95 -4.00
CA ILE A 76 2.23 -3.98 -4.90
C ILE A 76 3.25 -2.96 -5.40
N GLY A 77 4.06 -2.39 -4.49
CA GLY A 77 5.11 -1.44 -4.82
C GLY A 77 6.11 -1.99 -5.83
N THR A 78 6.48 -3.26 -5.66
CA THR A 78 7.39 -3.98 -6.55
C THR A 78 6.78 -4.18 -7.93
N TYR A 79 5.56 -4.75 -8.03
CA TYR A 79 4.91 -4.95 -9.32
C TYR A 79 4.65 -3.62 -10.05
N ALA A 80 4.14 -2.60 -9.35
CA ALA A 80 3.89 -1.30 -9.96
C ALA A 80 5.18 -0.63 -10.45
N SER A 81 6.30 -0.83 -9.74
CA SER A 81 7.59 -0.24 -10.11
C SER A 81 8.30 -0.99 -11.21
N GLN A 82 8.13 -2.30 -11.33
CA GLN A 82 8.80 -3.15 -12.33
C GLN A 82 7.97 -3.34 -13.60
N SER A 83 6.65 -3.12 -13.55
CA SER A 83 5.76 -3.26 -14.70
C SER A 83 6.15 -2.30 -15.82
N ARG A 84 6.09 -2.82 -17.06
CA ARG A 84 6.22 -2.03 -18.29
C ARG A 84 4.87 -1.76 -18.94
N MET A 85 3.79 -2.20 -18.32
CA MET A 85 2.41 -1.99 -18.77
C MET A 85 1.74 -0.92 -17.91
N PRO A 86 0.74 -0.19 -18.43
CA PRO A 86 -0.12 0.64 -17.59
C PRO A 86 -0.70 -0.20 -16.45
N THR A 87 -0.59 0.31 -15.22
CA THR A 87 -0.89 -0.43 -14.00
C THR A 87 -1.90 0.33 -13.14
N ASP A 88 -2.99 -0.32 -12.80
CA ASP A 88 -3.95 0.16 -11.81
C ASP A 88 -3.70 -0.53 -10.47
N VAL A 89 -3.27 0.21 -9.45
CA VAL A 89 -3.16 -0.24 -8.07
C VAL A 89 -4.49 -0.05 -7.38
N VAL A 90 -5.17 -1.15 -7.01
CA VAL A 90 -6.47 -1.09 -6.31
C VAL A 90 -6.24 -1.26 -4.82
N THR A 91 -6.47 -0.21 -4.04
CA THR A 91 -6.17 -0.22 -2.60
C THR A 91 -7.10 0.70 -1.80
N GLY A 92 -7.24 0.40 -0.50
CA GLY A 92 -7.82 1.30 0.50
C GLY A 92 -6.78 2.11 1.27
N ASP A 93 -5.49 1.91 0.99
CA ASP A 93 -4.39 2.58 1.69
C ASP A 93 -3.88 3.81 0.94
N ARG A 94 -3.65 4.89 1.68
CA ARG A 94 -3.13 6.15 1.13
C ARG A 94 -1.63 6.12 0.93
N ASP A 95 -0.92 5.26 1.62
CA ASP A 95 0.53 5.19 1.52
C ASP A 95 0.96 4.74 0.12
N LEU A 96 0.08 3.99 -0.58
CA LEU A 96 0.30 3.62 -1.97
C LEU A 96 0.13 4.78 -2.98
N PHE A 97 -0.26 5.98 -2.54
CA PHE A 97 -0.26 7.16 -3.41
C PHE A 97 1.16 7.55 -3.86
N GLN A 98 2.18 7.12 -3.11
CA GLN A 98 3.58 7.24 -3.52
C GLN A 98 3.95 6.48 -4.81
N LEU A 99 3.07 5.59 -5.28
CA LEU A 99 3.27 4.80 -6.51
C LEU A 99 2.70 5.47 -7.77
N VAL A 100 1.85 6.49 -7.61
CA VAL A 100 1.26 7.21 -8.75
C VAL A 100 2.37 7.79 -9.62
N ASP A 101 2.25 7.55 -10.93
CA ASP A 101 3.23 8.00 -11.93
C ASP A 101 2.53 8.01 -13.31
N ASP A 102 2.02 9.19 -13.69
CA ASP A 102 1.28 9.35 -14.95
C ASP A 102 2.16 9.07 -16.17
N ASP A 103 3.47 9.37 -16.11
CA ASP A 103 4.41 9.14 -17.23
C ASP A 103 4.60 7.63 -17.48
N ARG A 104 4.53 6.81 -16.43
CA ARG A 104 4.60 5.34 -16.52
C ARG A 104 3.23 4.69 -16.65
N GLY A 105 2.15 5.47 -16.56
CA GLY A 105 0.78 4.98 -16.58
C GLY A 105 0.39 4.20 -15.31
N VAL A 106 1.00 4.52 -14.15
CA VAL A 106 0.65 3.93 -12.86
C VAL A 106 -0.35 4.81 -12.14
N ARG A 107 -1.55 4.27 -11.87
CA ARG A 107 -2.63 4.98 -11.16
C ARG A 107 -3.04 4.20 -9.93
N VAL A 108 -3.58 4.89 -8.93
CA VAL A 108 -4.22 4.26 -7.77
C VAL A 108 -5.74 4.40 -7.87
N ILE A 109 -6.43 3.28 -7.80
CA ILE A 109 -7.89 3.21 -7.66
C ILE A 109 -8.19 3.05 -6.17
N TYR A 110 -8.53 4.17 -5.53
CA TYR A 110 -8.72 4.24 -4.09
C TYR A 110 -10.11 3.80 -3.68
N THR A 111 -10.21 2.80 -2.81
CA THR A 111 -11.44 2.10 -2.45
C THR A 111 -11.95 2.42 -1.05
N ALA A 112 -11.20 3.14 -0.21
CA ALA A 112 -11.55 3.36 1.21
C ALA A 112 -12.90 4.06 1.45
N ARG A 113 -13.45 4.73 0.42
CA ARG A 113 -14.79 5.33 0.48
C ARG A 113 -15.90 4.37 0.01
N GLY A 114 -15.57 3.10 -0.16
CA GLY A 114 -16.45 2.04 -0.66
C GLY A 114 -16.49 1.97 -2.19
N MET A 115 -16.84 0.80 -2.71
CA MET A 115 -16.83 0.47 -4.14
C MET A 115 -17.73 1.36 -5.02
N LYS A 116 -18.69 2.08 -4.43
CA LYS A 116 -19.54 3.02 -5.17
C LYS A 116 -18.91 4.40 -5.33
N ASN A 117 -17.84 4.69 -4.58
CA ASN A 117 -17.18 5.99 -4.51
C ASN A 117 -15.69 5.85 -4.79
N LEU A 118 -15.34 5.01 -5.77
CA LEU A 118 -13.96 4.83 -6.22
C LEU A 118 -13.40 6.16 -6.69
N GLU A 119 -12.15 6.40 -6.33
CA GLU A 119 -11.42 7.57 -6.76
C GLU A 119 -10.15 7.14 -7.50
N VAL A 120 -9.95 7.69 -8.69
CA VAL A 120 -8.74 7.46 -9.47
C VAL A 120 -7.73 8.55 -9.14
N LEU A 121 -6.62 8.17 -8.52
CA LEU A 121 -5.51 9.04 -8.18
C LEU A 121 -4.50 9.05 -9.33
N THR A 122 -4.25 10.25 -9.83
CA THR A 122 -3.24 10.62 -10.82
C THR A 122 -2.36 11.70 -10.20
N ASP A 123 -1.25 12.07 -10.86
CA ASP A 123 -0.35 13.13 -10.39
C ASP A 123 -1.15 14.41 -10.06
N VAL A 124 -2.01 14.82 -10.97
CA VAL A 124 -2.82 16.03 -10.81
C VAL A 124 -3.75 15.93 -9.59
N VAL A 125 -4.33 14.76 -9.35
CA VAL A 125 -5.25 14.56 -8.22
C VAL A 125 -4.49 14.56 -6.89
N VAL A 126 -3.33 13.90 -6.82
CA VAL A 126 -2.48 13.89 -5.62
C VAL A 126 -2.02 15.31 -5.30
N VAL A 127 -1.47 16.03 -6.28
CA VAL A 127 -1.03 17.43 -6.11
C VAL A 127 -2.21 18.33 -5.70
N GLY A 128 -3.36 18.17 -6.33
CA GLY A 128 -4.55 18.97 -6.02
C GLY A 128 -5.03 18.82 -4.57
N LYS A 129 -4.92 17.61 -4.02
CA LYS A 129 -5.39 17.27 -2.67
C LYS A 129 -4.38 17.54 -1.58
N TYR A 130 -3.14 17.10 -1.80
CA TYR A 130 -2.11 17.05 -0.75
C TYR A 130 -1.03 18.11 -0.92
N ARG A 131 -1.00 18.80 -2.08
CA ARG A 131 -0.01 19.83 -2.40
C ARG A 131 1.43 19.32 -2.45
N VAL A 132 1.59 18.02 -2.68
CA VAL A 132 2.87 17.34 -2.91
C VAL A 132 2.79 16.49 -4.16
N LEU A 133 3.93 16.25 -4.80
CA LEU A 133 4.03 15.27 -5.87
C LEU A 133 3.87 13.86 -5.32
N PRO A 134 3.40 12.87 -6.11
CA PRO A 134 3.36 11.48 -5.67
C PRO A 134 4.71 10.98 -5.13
N GLN A 135 5.81 11.34 -5.77
CA GLN A 135 7.18 10.98 -5.35
C GLN A 135 7.59 11.58 -4.00
N GLN A 136 6.87 12.62 -3.56
CA GLN A 136 7.07 13.25 -2.24
C GLN A 136 6.11 12.68 -1.18
N TYR A 137 5.18 11.78 -1.56
CA TYR A 137 4.11 11.37 -0.65
C TYR A 137 4.64 10.61 0.57
N ALA A 138 5.65 9.77 0.41
CA ALA A 138 6.31 9.09 1.54
C ALA A 138 7.01 10.08 2.49
N ASP A 139 7.72 11.08 1.95
CA ASP A 139 8.33 12.16 2.74
C ASP A 139 7.26 12.99 3.47
N PHE A 140 6.14 13.24 2.80
CA PHE A 140 5.00 13.94 3.37
C PHE A 140 4.38 13.15 4.54
N ALA A 141 4.16 11.85 4.37
CA ALA A 141 3.68 10.97 5.42
C ALA A 141 4.66 10.87 6.59
N THR A 142 5.96 10.76 6.30
CA THR A 142 7.03 10.80 7.30
C THR A 142 6.97 12.06 8.16
N LEU A 143 6.85 13.23 7.56
CA LEU A 143 6.81 14.50 8.29
C LEU A 143 5.51 14.67 9.10
N ARG A 144 4.38 14.35 8.49
CA ARG A 144 3.05 14.49 9.10
C ARG A 144 2.81 13.45 10.21
N GLY A 145 3.38 12.26 10.04
CA GLY A 145 3.02 11.06 10.78
C GLY A 145 1.77 10.37 10.25
N ASP A 146 1.57 9.14 10.66
CA ASP A 146 0.34 8.38 10.43
C ASP A 146 -0.05 7.59 11.68
N ALA A 147 -1.15 8.00 12.30
CA ALA A 147 -1.63 7.35 13.52
C ALA A 147 -2.16 5.92 13.25
N SER A 148 -2.64 5.65 12.02
CA SER A 148 -3.12 4.32 11.63
C SER A 148 -1.98 3.31 11.56
N ASP A 149 -0.75 3.77 11.33
CA ASP A 149 0.44 2.93 11.31
C ASP A 149 1.35 3.13 12.54
N GLY A 150 0.92 3.93 13.52
CA GLY A 150 1.69 4.18 14.73
C GLY A 150 2.93 5.06 14.48
N LEU A 151 2.94 5.83 13.40
CA LEU A 151 4.04 6.73 13.04
C LEU A 151 3.83 8.11 13.67
N PRO A 152 4.72 8.58 14.56
CA PRO A 152 4.50 9.82 15.31
C PRO A 152 4.60 11.08 14.47
N GLY A 153 5.34 11.06 13.37
CA GLY A 153 5.68 12.26 12.60
C GLY A 153 6.58 13.22 13.37
N VAL A 154 6.71 14.43 12.83
CA VAL A 154 7.45 15.53 13.48
C VAL A 154 6.48 16.40 14.28
N ALA A 155 6.65 16.47 15.57
CA ALA A 155 5.76 17.22 16.45
C ALA A 155 5.58 18.68 15.99
N GLY A 156 4.33 19.08 15.75
CA GLY A 156 3.97 20.42 15.26
C GLY A 156 4.25 20.67 13.78
N ILE A 157 4.48 19.60 12.98
CA ILE A 157 4.48 19.64 11.52
C ILE A 157 3.29 18.81 11.03
N GLY A 158 2.18 19.47 10.71
CA GLY A 158 1.02 18.84 10.09
C GLY A 158 1.03 18.98 8.57
N GLU A 159 -0.02 18.47 7.91
CA GLU A 159 -0.14 18.39 6.45
C GLU A 159 0.28 19.66 5.70
N LYS A 160 -0.26 20.83 6.09
CA LYS A 160 0.04 22.09 5.40
C LYS A 160 1.50 22.48 5.49
N THR A 161 2.11 22.29 6.67
CA THR A 161 3.51 22.63 6.90
C THR A 161 4.42 21.65 6.17
N ALA A 162 4.12 20.34 6.24
CA ALA A 162 4.87 19.31 5.51
C ALA A 162 4.86 19.59 3.99
N ALA A 163 3.68 19.85 3.43
CA ALA A 163 3.56 20.16 2.01
C ALA A 163 4.32 21.43 1.60
N SER A 164 4.28 22.51 2.41
CA SER A 164 5.04 23.73 2.12
C SER A 164 6.54 23.46 2.14
N LEU A 165 7.04 22.76 3.16
CA LEU A 165 8.46 22.43 3.30
C LEU A 165 8.96 21.56 2.14
N LEU A 166 8.18 20.56 1.73
CA LEU A 166 8.53 19.71 0.59
C LEU A 166 8.45 20.48 -0.74
N GLY A 167 7.51 21.41 -0.87
CA GLY A 167 7.44 22.29 -2.05
C GLY A 167 8.65 23.22 -2.18
N GLU A 168 9.21 23.68 -1.05
CA GLU A 168 10.38 24.59 -1.01
C GLU A 168 11.70 23.83 -1.16
N HIS A 169 11.82 22.63 -0.55
CA HIS A 169 13.10 21.89 -0.47
C HIS A 169 13.14 20.63 -1.34
N GLY A 170 12.06 20.30 -2.03
CA GLY A 170 11.97 19.22 -3.01
C GLY A 170 11.81 17.81 -2.39
N SER A 171 12.46 17.52 -1.26
CA SER A 171 12.42 16.23 -0.58
C SER A 171 12.72 16.36 0.91
N LEU A 172 12.47 15.32 1.69
CA LEU A 172 12.91 15.23 3.08
C LEU A 172 14.42 15.39 3.19
N LYS A 173 15.18 14.76 2.30
CA LYS A 173 16.63 14.90 2.25
C LYS A 173 17.05 16.36 2.07
N GLY A 174 16.50 17.04 1.06
CA GLY A 174 16.77 18.45 0.81
C GLY A 174 16.37 19.35 1.99
N LEU A 175 15.26 19.03 2.66
CA LEU A 175 14.82 19.72 3.86
C LEU A 175 15.83 19.56 5.03
N LEU A 176 16.33 18.35 5.25
CA LEU A 176 17.31 18.07 6.30
C LEU A 176 18.66 18.75 5.99
N GLU A 177 19.13 18.72 4.76
CA GLU A 177 20.32 19.45 4.31
C GLU A 177 20.15 20.96 4.55
N ALA A 178 18.99 21.53 4.25
CA ALA A 178 18.67 22.93 4.53
C ALA A 178 18.59 23.24 6.04
N ALA A 179 18.19 22.26 6.87
CA ALA A 179 18.16 22.42 8.32
C ALA A 179 19.57 22.53 8.93
N GLU A 180 20.55 21.87 8.35
CA GLU A 180 21.96 21.92 8.77
C GLU A 180 22.70 23.17 8.25
N ALA A 181 22.28 23.67 7.09
CA ALA A 181 22.93 24.84 6.47
C ALA A 181 22.59 26.14 7.22
N PRO A 182 23.58 27.02 7.51
CA PRO A 182 23.33 28.31 8.16
C PRO A 182 22.30 29.17 7.41
N ASP A 183 22.37 29.18 6.08
CA ASP A 183 21.52 29.99 5.19
C ASP A 183 20.43 29.16 4.49
N GLY A 184 20.04 28.02 5.05
CA GLY A 184 19.07 27.07 4.45
C GLY A 184 17.60 27.55 4.43
N GLY A 185 17.33 28.82 4.73
CA GLY A 185 15.98 29.42 4.59
C GLY A 185 14.96 29.03 5.68
N LEU A 186 15.28 28.10 6.55
CA LEU A 186 14.36 27.59 7.57
C LEU A 186 14.31 28.47 8.81
N SER A 187 13.11 28.64 9.37
CA SER A 187 12.95 29.32 10.66
C SER A 187 13.60 28.52 11.80
N ALA A 188 14.05 29.23 12.86
CA ALA A 188 14.60 28.58 14.05
C ALA A 188 13.62 27.56 14.66
N SER A 189 12.32 27.81 14.61
CA SER A 189 11.28 26.91 15.10
C SER A 189 11.22 25.60 14.29
N VAL A 190 11.30 25.67 12.96
CA VAL A 190 11.29 24.48 12.11
C VAL A 190 12.56 23.66 12.33
N ARG A 191 13.73 24.32 12.36
CA ARG A 191 15.00 23.65 12.67
C ARG A 191 14.95 22.89 14.00
N ALA A 192 14.43 23.54 15.06
CA ALA A 192 14.30 22.92 16.37
C ALA A 192 13.40 21.67 16.35
N LYS A 193 12.29 21.72 15.59
CA LYS A 193 11.37 20.58 15.45
C LYS A 193 12.03 19.41 14.71
N LEU A 194 12.72 19.69 13.60
CA LEU A 194 13.43 18.66 12.81
C LEU A 194 14.57 18.05 13.65
N SER A 195 15.33 18.87 14.36
CA SER A 195 16.40 18.40 15.27
C SER A 195 15.85 17.54 16.40
N ALA A 196 14.72 17.90 16.99
CA ALA A 196 14.08 17.11 18.06
C ALA A 196 13.53 15.78 17.56
N ALA A 197 13.26 15.64 16.26
CA ALA A 197 12.78 14.42 15.62
C ALA A 197 13.90 13.68 14.86
N ALA A 198 15.17 14.01 15.04
CA ALA A 198 16.26 13.49 14.23
C ALA A 198 16.33 11.94 14.23
N ASP A 199 16.20 11.31 15.39
CA ASP A 199 16.25 9.83 15.49
C ASP A 199 15.13 9.19 14.70
N TYR A 200 13.90 9.73 14.79
CA TYR A 200 12.75 9.28 14.01
C TYR A 200 12.98 9.50 12.50
N LEU A 201 13.41 10.70 12.10
CA LEU A 201 13.63 11.06 10.70
C LEU A 201 14.74 10.24 10.02
N ASN A 202 15.67 9.69 10.79
CA ASN A 202 16.72 8.81 10.27
C ASN A 202 16.18 7.44 9.85
N VAL A 203 15.12 6.93 10.46
CA VAL A 203 14.61 5.58 10.21
C VAL A 203 13.24 5.57 9.52
N ALA A 204 12.41 6.58 9.76
CA ALA A 204 11.05 6.61 9.27
C ALA A 204 10.91 6.53 7.74
N PRO A 205 11.77 7.14 6.91
CA PRO A 205 11.68 6.96 5.46
C PRO A 205 11.80 5.50 5.02
N THR A 206 12.61 4.68 5.70
CA THR A 206 12.72 3.25 5.41
C THR A 206 11.44 2.50 5.73
N VAL A 207 10.72 2.91 6.78
CA VAL A 207 9.46 2.26 7.19
C VAL A 207 8.28 2.70 6.32
N VAL A 208 8.23 3.99 5.93
CA VAL A 208 7.11 4.58 5.18
C VAL A 208 7.17 4.28 3.69
N ASN A 209 8.37 4.18 3.11
CA ASN A 209 8.51 3.80 1.72
C ASN A 209 8.14 2.33 1.54
N VAL A 210 7.28 2.04 0.57
CA VAL A 210 7.07 0.66 0.15
C VAL A 210 8.30 0.14 -0.59
N VAL A 211 8.63 -1.13 -0.38
CA VAL A 211 9.73 -1.80 -1.10
C VAL A 211 9.32 -1.95 -2.57
N ARG A 212 10.27 -1.78 -3.50
CA ARG A 212 10.00 -1.75 -4.94
C ARG A 212 10.84 -2.73 -5.76
N ASP A 213 11.66 -3.50 -5.09
CA ASP A 213 12.68 -4.37 -5.69
C ASP A 213 12.73 -5.77 -5.09
N LEU A 214 11.59 -6.24 -4.56
CA LEU A 214 11.47 -7.62 -4.08
C LEU A 214 11.68 -8.61 -5.22
N GLU A 215 12.21 -9.78 -4.88
CA GLU A 215 12.19 -10.93 -5.77
C GLU A 215 10.77 -11.52 -5.80
N VAL A 216 10.00 -11.13 -6.79
CA VAL A 216 8.65 -11.65 -7.05
C VAL A 216 8.63 -12.39 -8.39
N PRO A 217 7.76 -13.40 -8.56
CA PRO A 217 7.60 -14.04 -9.87
C PRO A 217 7.15 -13.00 -10.91
N THR A 218 7.61 -13.14 -12.15
CA THR A 218 7.06 -12.33 -13.25
C THR A 218 5.56 -12.60 -13.39
N LEU A 219 4.83 -11.72 -14.08
CA LEU A 219 3.39 -11.90 -14.29
C LEU A 219 3.06 -13.25 -14.97
N ASP A 220 3.93 -13.70 -15.89
CA ASP A 220 3.77 -15.00 -16.57
C ASP A 220 4.03 -16.16 -15.61
N GLU A 221 5.11 -16.11 -14.83
CA GLU A 221 5.43 -17.14 -13.82
C GLU A 221 4.38 -17.22 -12.73
N ALA A 222 3.79 -16.10 -12.34
CA ALA A 222 2.69 -16.04 -11.39
C ALA A 222 1.36 -16.55 -11.98
N GLY A 223 1.27 -16.72 -13.31
CA GLY A 223 0.00 -17.03 -13.98
C GLY A 223 -1.02 -15.90 -13.88
N ALA A 224 -0.57 -14.66 -13.90
CA ALA A 224 -1.40 -13.47 -13.66
C ALA A 224 -2.32 -13.10 -14.84
N GLU A 225 -2.15 -13.73 -16.00
CA GLU A 225 -3.02 -13.50 -17.16
C GLU A 225 -4.46 -13.91 -16.85
N LEU A 226 -5.38 -12.98 -17.03
CA LEU A 226 -6.80 -13.24 -16.82
C LEU A 226 -7.35 -14.15 -17.93
N ARG A 227 -8.13 -15.16 -17.54
CA ARG A 227 -8.77 -16.12 -18.45
C ARG A 227 -10.20 -16.41 -18.01
N PRO A 228 -11.09 -16.79 -18.93
CA PRO A 228 -12.42 -17.29 -18.57
C PRO A 228 -12.33 -18.52 -17.66
N VAL A 229 -13.14 -18.55 -16.60
CA VAL A 229 -13.27 -19.71 -15.72
C VAL A 229 -14.20 -20.73 -16.36
N THR A 230 -13.76 -21.97 -16.52
CA THR A 230 -14.51 -23.04 -17.18
C THR A 230 -14.50 -24.33 -16.37
N GLY A 231 -15.33 -25.32 -16.78
CA GLY A 231 -15.33 -26.65 -16.19
C GLY A 231 -15.70 -26.68 -14.70
N ASP A 232 -15.03 -27.57 -13.96
CA ASP A 232 -15.32 -27.81 -12.54
C ASP A 232 -15.08 -26.59 -11.67
N ALA A 233 -14.06 -25.78 -11.95
CA ALA A 233 -13.76 -24.56 -11.21
C ALA A 233 -14.92 -23.55 -11.26
N ARG A 234 -15.57 -23.40 -12.44
CA ARG A 234 -16.75 -22.54 -12.57
C ARG A 234 -17.92 -23.08 -11.75
N THR A 235 -18.18 -24.39 -11.83
CA THR A 235 -19.25 -25.04 -11.08
C THR A 235 -19.06 -24.87 -9.58
N GLU A 236 -17.83 -25.10 -9.09
CA GLU A 236 -17.51 -24.93 -7.67
C GLU A 236 -17.64 -23.49 -7.22
N LEU A 237 -17.20 -22.50 -8.03
CA LEU A 237 -17.33 -21.09 -7.72
C LEU A 237 -18.81 -20.67 -7.59
N GLU A 238 -19.69 -21.18 -8.46
CA GLU A 238 -21.13 -20.96 -8.40
C GLU A 238 -21.79 -21.63 -7.18
N GLN A 239 -21.31 -22.81 -6.77
CA GLN A 239 -21.73 -23.48 -5.55
C GLN A 239 -21.32 -22.69 -4.29
N LEU A 240 -20.06 -22.25 -4.21
CA LEU A 240 -19.59 -21.40 -3.14
C LEU A 240 -20.38 -20.09 -3.04
N ALA A 241 -20.72 -19.49 -4.18
CA ALA A 241 -21.54 -18.29 -4.21
C ALA A 241 -22.92 -18.49 -3.58
N THR A 242 -23.49 -19.67 -3.75
CA THR A 242 -24.79 -20.06 -3.17
C THR A 242 -24.65 -20.35 -1.68
N GLU A 243 -23.68 -21.18 -1.31
CA GLU A 243 -23.44 -21.63 0.06
C GLU A 243 -23.13 -20.46 1.00
N TRP A 244 -22.27 -19.54 0.56
CA TRP A 244 -21.81 -18.40 1.35
C TRP A 244 -22.58 -17.10 1.08
N ASN A 245 -23.66 -17.19 0.30
CA ASN A 245 -24.51 -16.04 -0.05
C ASN A 245 -23.70 -14.83 -0.58
N LEU A 246 -22.74 -15.11 -1.48
CA LEU A 246 -21.86 -14.07 -2.07
C LEU A 246 -22.61 -13.16 -3.04
N GLY A 247 -23.91 -13.41 -3.22
CA GLY A 247 -24.80 -12.59 -4.03
C GLY A 247 -24.36 -12.50 -5.49
N GLY A 248 -24.51 -11.31 -6.07
CA GLY A 248 -24.12 -11.08 -7.46
C GLY A 248 -22.61 -10.87 -7.69
N SER A 249 -21.75 -11.00 -6.66
CA SER A 249 -20.32 -10.71 -6.81
C SER A 249 -19.62 -11.72 -7.69
N VAL A 250 -19.83 -13.01 -7.43
CA VAL A 250 -19.27 -14.09 -8.25
C VAL A 250 -19.80 -14.04 -9.69
N LYS A 251 -21.11 -13.76 -9.86
CA LYS A 251 -21.68 -13.60 -11.20
C LYS A 251 -20.98 -12.47 -11.98
N ARG A 252 -20.78 -11.31 -11.35
CA ARG A 252 -20.07 -10.18 -11.98
C ARG A 252 -18.61 -10.54 -12.30
N LEU A 253 -17.94 -11.27 -11.42
CA LEU A 253 -16.59 -11.75 -11.65
C LEU A 253 -16.53 -12.65 -12.89
N LEU A 254 -17.37 -13.67 -12.95
CA LEU A 254 -17.43 -14.60 -14.10
C LEU A 254 -17.77 -13.88 -15.40
N GLU A 255 -18.77 -12.97 -15.37
CA GLU A 255 -19.12 -12.15 -16.54
C GLU A 255 -17.97 -11.22 -16.99
N ALA A 256 -17.14 -10.74 -16.05
CA ALA A 256 -15.96 -9.94 -16.37
C ALA A 256 -14.86 -10.79 -17.02
N LEU A 257 -14.59 -11.97 -16.45
CA LEU A 257 -13.58 -12.91 -16.97
C LEU A 257 -13.99 -13.49 -18.34
N ASP A 258 -15.27 -13.74 -18.57
CA ASP A 258 -15.78 -14.20 -19.88
C ASP A 258 -15.57 -13.18 -21.02
N ARG A 259 -15.31 -11.90 -20.68
CA ARG A 259 -15.03 -10.81 -21.65
C ARG A 259 -13.53 -10.63 -21.95
N VAL A 260 -12.67 -11.29 -21.20
CA VAL A 260 -11.22 -11.24 -21.45
C VAL A 260 -10.94 -11.95 -22.76
N ARG A 261 -10.17 -11.31 -23.66
CA ARG A 261 -9.85 -11.84 -25.00
C ARG A 261 -8.37 -12.15 -25.09
#